data_aed802e745da694e7b53c2cc3d60e13c
#
_entry.id   aed802e745da694e7b53c2cc3d60e13c
#
_cell.length_a   1.000
_cell.length_b   1.000
_cell.length_c   1.000
_cell.angle_alpha   90.00
_cell.angle_beta   90.00
_cell.angle_gamma   90.00
#
_symmetry.space_group_name_H-M   'P 1'
#
loop_
_entity.id
_entity.type
_entity.pdbx_description
1 polymer ?
#
loop_
_entity_poly.entity_id
_entity_poly.type
_entity_poly.pdbx_seq_one_letter_code
_entity_poly.pdbx_strand_id
1 'polypeptide(L)'
;MIAVAIDENTETIRGFTDGITYPVLMDPDHLLTEIYAISNVPTVVMIDERDHIVHPNWAASGTDTWRELTGIDSDRQHDRIRAWVRDGTTEMTPDEIRDAVGDLSDEEERARLHFRIANELRHRGDEAGAARNYGRAGELAPHDWTIRRASLPLQGEDPFGDNYFRLAKEAEAAGRPYHGVRGY
;
A
#
# COMPACT_ATOMS: atom_id res chain seq x y z
N MET A 1 15.85 4.88 -7.67
CA MET A 1 14.43 4.50 -7.70
C MET A 1 14.33 2.98 -7.66
N ILE A 2 13.36 2.43 -6.96
CA ILE A 2 13.02 1.00 -6.94
C ILE A 2 11.52 0.93 -7.22
N ALA A 3 11.08 0.06 -8.12
CA ALA A 3 9.66 -0.27 -8.27
C ALA A 3 9.35 -1.60 -7.58
N VAL A 4 8.12 -1.74 -7.11
CA VAL A 4 7.63 -2.98 -6.50
C VAL A 4 6.29 -3.32 -7.12
N ALA A 5 6.20 -4.50 -7.73
CA ALA A 5 4.96 -5.04 -8.25
C ALA A 5 4.32 -5.96 -7.20
N ILE A 6 3.02 -5.83 -7.03
CA ILE A 6 2.24 -6.61 -6.06
C ILE A 6 1.50 -7.79 -6.73
N ASP A 7 1.78 -8.02 -7.99
CA ASP A 7 1.16 -9.10 -8.76
C ASP A 7 1.76 -10.44 -8.36
N GLU A 8 0.96 -11.49 -8.40
CA GLU A 8 1.43 -12.85 -8.09
C GLU A 8 2.25 -13.47 -9.24
N ASN A 9 2.01 -13.03 -10.49
CA ASN A 9 2.62 -13.62 -11.67
C ASN A 9 3.82 -12.82 -12.18
N THR A 10 5.01 -13.30 -11.86
CA THR A 10 6.30 -12.71 -12.30
C THR A 10 6.44 -12.63 -13.83
N GLU A 11 5.93 -13.60 -14.58
CA GLU A 11 6.05 -13.59 -16.05
C GLU A 11 5.21 -12.46 -16.67
N THR A 12 4.04 -12.19 -16.11
CA THR A 12 3.22 -11.04 -16.53
C THR A 12 3.98 -9.73 -16.33
N ILE A 13 4.62 -9.58 -15.18
CA ILE A 13 5.38 -8.36 -14.85
C ILE A 13 6.60 -8.19 -15.76
N ARG A 14 7.32 -9.26 -16.10
CA ARG A 14 8.46 -9.21 -17.03
C ARG A 14 8.10 -8.56 -18.36
N GLY A 15 6.90 -8.79 -18.87
CA GLY A 15 6.43 -8.19 -20.12
C GLY A 15 6.30 -6.66 -20.06
N PHE A 16 6.21 -6.08 -18.86
CA PHE A 16 6.09 -4.63 -18.65
C PHE A 16 7.41 -3.97 -18.24
N THR A 17 8.52 -4.71 -18.11
CA THR A 17 9.80 -4.16 -17.65
C THR A 17 10.73 -3.72 -18.77
N ASP A 18 10.37 -3.89 -20.03
CA ASP A 18 11.17 -3.45 -21.18
C ASP A 18 11.45 -1.95 -21.13
N GLY A 19 12.74 -1.59 -21.20
CA GLY A 19 13.21 -0.20 -21.11
C GLY A 19 13.30 0.35 -19.69
N ILE A 20 12.91 -0.39 -18.67
CA ILE A 20 13.09 -0.01 -17.26
C ILE A 20 14.55 -0.27 -16.85
N THR A 21 15.23 0.77 -16.34
CA THR A 21 16.66 0.71 -15.97
C THR A 21 16.93 0.63 -14.48
N TYR A 22 15.90 0.64 -13.66
CA TYR A 22 15.97 0.51 -12.21
C TYR A 22 15.40 -0.84 -11.75
N PRO A 23 15.75 -1.32 -10.52
CA PRO A 23 15.23 -2.57 -10.00
C PRO A 23 13.70 -2.59 -9.94
N VAL A 24 13.14 -3.71 -10.37
CA VAL A 24 11.72 -4.06 -10.17
C VAL A 24 11.66 -5.29 -9.30
N LEU A 25 11.11 -5.16 -8.11
CA LEU A 25 10.92 -6.21 -7.13
C LEU A 25 9.49 -6.74 -7.17
N MET A 26 9.29 -7.92 -6.61
CA MET A 26 7.97 -8.55 -6.48
C MET A 26 7.58 -8.62 -5.01
N ASP A 27 6.35 -8.25 -4.71
CA ASP A 27 5.73 -8.36 -3.38
C ASP A 27 4.37 -9.11 -3.49
N PRO A 28 4.39 -10.39 -3.93
CA PRO A 28 3.15 -11.14 -4.17
C PRO A 28 2.35 -11.43 -2.89
N ASP A 29 2.97 -11.25 -1.73
CA ASP A 29 2.35 -11.46 -0.42
C ASP A 29 1.92 -10.16 0.25
N HIS A 30 2.09 -9.04 -0.43
CA HIS A 30 1.77 -7.72 0.09
C HIS A 30 2.47 -7.39 1.43
N LEU A 31 3.67 -7.95 1.67
CA LEU A 31 4.44 -7.69 2.88
C LEU A 31 4.96 -6.26 2.94
N LEU A 32 5.52 -5.77 1.83
CA LEU A 32 6.02 -4.41 1.74
C LEU A 32 4.86 -3.40 1.80
N THR A 33 3.75 -3.72 1.11
CA THR A 33 2.55 -2.87 1.18
C THR A 33 1.99 -2.80 2.60
N GLU A 34 2.04 -3.90 3.35
CA GLU A 34 1.64 -3.92 4.76
C GLU A 34 2.56 -3.06 5.63
N ILE A 35 3.89 -3.20 5.49
CA ILE A 35 4.88 -2.46 6.28
C ILE A 35 4.77 -0.94 6.05
N TYR A 36 4.58 -0.51 4.81
CA TYR A 36 4.47 0.91 4.45
C TYR A 36 3.03 1.44 4.45
N ALA A 37 2.07 0.68 4.96
CA ALA A 37 0.65 1.04 4.99
C ALA A 37 0.10 1.42 3.60
N ILE A 38 0.55 0.75 2.54
CA ILE A 38 0.09 0.98 1.17
C ILE A 38 -1.21 0.24 0.94
N SER A 39 -2.28 0.97 0.73
CA SER A 39 -3.62 0.42 0.52
C SER A 39 -4.09 0.52 -0.93
N ASN A 40 -3.40 1.30 -1.74
CA ASN A 40 -3.70 1.50 -3.16
C ASN A 40 -2.43 1.55 -3.99
N VAL A 41 -2.54 1.13 -5.25
CA VAL A 41 -1.51 1.29 -6.27
C VAL A 41 -2.10 2.01 -7.48
N PRO A 42 -1.32 2.82 -8.19
CA PRO A 42 0.09 3.13 -7.94
C PRO A 42 0.32 4.08 -6.76
N THR A 43 1.36 3.83 -6.00
CA THR A 43 1.75 4.61 -4.82
C THR A 43 3.26 4.88 -4.85
N VAL A 44 3.68 6.03 -4.35
CA VAL A 44 5.08 6.42 -4.16
C VAL A 44 5.36 6.69 -2.68
N VAL A 45 6.51 6.23 -2.20
CA VAL A 45 7.09 6.60 -0.91
C VAL A 45 8.46 7.20 -1.17
N MET A 46 8.77 8.36 -0.60
CA MET A 46 10.09 8.99 -0.74
C MET A 46 10.91 8.72 0.51
N ILE A 47 12.09 8.11 0.33
CA ILE A 47 13.00 7.72 1.40
C ILE A 47 14.37 8.31 1.10
N ASP A 48 14.99 9.00 2.07
CA ASP A 48 16.31 9.61 1.92
C ASP A 48 17.46 8.59 2.10
N GLU A 49 18.70 9.04 1.91
CA GLU A 49 19.91 8.22 2.03
C GLU A 49 20.24 7.81 3.47
N ARG A 50 19.44 8.23 4.44
CA ARG A 50 19.51 7.83 5.86
C ARG A 50 18.38 6.93 6.27
N ASP A 51 17.65 6.38 5.29
CA ASP A 51 16.49 5.52 5.46
C ASP A 51 15.31 6.21 6.17
N HIS A 52 15.23 7.54 6.11
CA HIS A 52 14.07 8.26 6.64
C HIS A 52 13.01 8.47 5.55
N ILE A 53 11.76 8.22 5.88
CA ILE A 53 10.64 8.62 5.04
C ILE A 53 10.57 10.15 5.06
N VAL A 54 10.74 10.77 3.89
CA VAL A 54 10.64 12.24 3.70
C VAL A 54 9.32 12.64 3.07
N HIS A 55 8.60 11.69 2.51
CA HIS A 55 7.20 11.79 2.14
C HIS A 55 6.57 10.40 2.25
N PRO A 56 5.51 10.24 3.07
CA PRO A 56 4.83 8.96 3.21
C PRO A 56 4.10 8.58 1.91
N ASN A 57 3.44 7.42 1.92
CA ASN A 57 2.73 6.92 0.76
C ASN A 57 1.70 7.94 0.25
N TRP A 58 1.69 8.16 -1.05
CA TRP A 58 0.71 8.96 -1.77
C TRP A 58 0.32 8.25 -3.06
N ALA A 59 -0.89 8.46 -3.54
CA ALA A 59 -1.28 7.98 -4.85
C ALA A 59 -0.53 8.75 -5.94
N ALA A 60 0.09 8.03 -6.88
CA ALA A 60 0.89 8.62 -7.93
C ALA A 60 0.72 7.85 -9.24
N SER A 61 -0.23 8.27 -10.05
CA SER A 61 -0.55 7.60 -11.31
C SER A 61 0.48 7.83 -12.42
N GLY A 62 1.41 8.78 -12.25
CA GLY A 62 2.40 9.17 -13.26
C GLY A 62 1.81 9.89 -14.49
N THR A 63 0.49 9.92 -14.62
CA THR A 63 -0.27 10.59 -15.69
C THR A 63 -1.57 11.15 -15.12
N ASP A 64 -2.21 12.07 -15.86
CA ASP A 64 -3.49 12.67 -15.48
C ASP A 64 -4.71 11.83 -15.86
N THR A 65 -4.53 10.58 -16.24
CA THR A 65 -5.60 9.69 -16.69
C THR A 65 -6.77 9.60 -15.70
N TRP A 66 -6.48 9.65 -14.40
CA TRP A 66 -7.48 9.56 -13.33
C TRP A 66 -7.72 10.87 -12.59
N ARG A 67 -7.23 12.01 -13.13
CA ARG A 67 -7.30 13.32 -12.48
C ARG A 67 -8.71 13.75 -12.11
N GLU A 68 -9.68 13.51 -12.98
CA GLU A 68 -11.08 13.86 -12.71
C GLU A 68 -11.67 13.11 -11.51
N LEU A 69 -11.23 11.86 -11.30
CA LEU A 69 -11.69 11.02 -10.19
C LEU A 69 -10.91 11.27 -8.90
N THR A 70 -9.60 11.45 -9.01
CA THR A 70 -8.68 11.46 -7.86
C THR A 70 -8.26 12.86 -7.44
N GLY A 71 -8.42 13.86 -8.31
CA GLY A 71 -7.86 15.21 -8.11
C GLY A 71 -6.35 15.28 -8.25
N ILE A 72 -5.67 14.18 -8.59
CA ILE A 72 -4.21 14.10 -8.68
C ILE A 72 -3.72 14.86 -9.90
N ASP A 73 -2.76 15.77 -9.68
CA ASP A 73 -2.03 16.52 -10.70
C ASP A 73 -0.63 15.91 -10.84
N SER A 74 -0.39 15.22 -11.96
CA SER A 74 0.85 14.51 -12.20
C SER A 74 2.05 15.44 -12.37
N ASP A 75 1.87 16.62 -12.96
CA ASP A 75 2.96 17.60 -13.14
C ASP A 75 3.42 18.10 -11.76
N ARG A 76 2.48 18.43 -10.88
CA ARG A 76 2.80 18.83 -9.51
C ARG A 76 3.54 17.74 -8.74
N GLN A 77 3.13 16.47 -8.91
CA GLN A 77 3.84 15.34 -8.29
C GLN A 77 5.26 15.20 -8.83
N HIS A 78 5.44 15.28 -10.14
CA HIS A 78 6.76 15.24 -10.76
C HIS A 78 7.66 16.40 -10.32
N ASP A 79 7.12 17.61 -10.18
CA ASP A 79 7.89 18.76 -9.73
C ASP A 79 8.33 18.62 -8.27
N ARG A 80 7.49 18.04 -7.42
CA ARG A 80 7.83 17.70 -6.03
C ARG A 80 9.01 16.73 -5.96
N ILE A 81 8.94 15.62 -6.73
CA ILE A 81 10.03 14.64 -6.81
C ILE A 81 11.33 15.30 -7.33
N ARG A 82 11.22 16.15 -8.37
CA ARG A 82 12.37 16.87 -8.93
C ARG A 82 13.00 17.84 -7.93
N ALA A 83 12.21 18.58 -7.19
CA ALA A 83 12.68 19.50 -6.16
C ALA A 83 13.44 18.75 -5.05
N TRP A 84 12.87 17.62 -4.59
CA TRP A 84 13.54 16.78 -3.61
C TRP A 84 14.89 16.23 -4.12
N VAL A 85 14.91 15.64 -5.33
CA VAL A 85 16.13 15.04 -5.90
C VAL A 85 17.21 16.06 -6.16
N ARG A 86 16.86 17.30 -6.60
CA ARG A 86 17.84 18.34 -6.94
C ARG A 86 18.32 19.13 -5.74
N ASP A 87 17.41 19.48 -4.87
CA ASP A 87 17.59 20.54 -3.89
C ASP A 87 17.42 20.02 -2.44
N GLY A 88 17.04 18.75 -2.26
CA GLY A 88 16.69 18.18 -0.96
C GLY A 88 15.42 18.79 -0.35
N THR A 89 14.62 19.50 -1.14
CA THR A 89 13.41 20.17 -0.65
C THR A 89 12.32 19.16 -0.38
N THR A 90 11.79 19.14 0.84
CA THR A 90 10.63 18.35 1.26
C THR A 90 9.48 19.28 1.62
N GLU A 91 8.25 18.86 1.34
CA GLU A 91 7.06 19.65 1.70
C GLU A 91 6.60 19.41 3.14
N MET A 92 7.08 18.34 3.77
CA MET A 92 6.68 17.92 5.11
C MET A 92 7.89 17.93 6.06
N THR A 93 7.65 18.33 7.28
CA THR A 93 8.58 18.17 8.40
C THR A 93 8.52 16.72 8.93
N PRO A 94 9.56 16.24 9.64
CA PRO A 94 9.53 14.92 10.27
C PRO A 94 8.34 14.68 11.21
N ASP A 95 7.88 15.73 11.90
CA ASP A 95 6.73 15.61 12.81
C ASP A 95 5.42 15.48 12.01
N GLU A 96 5.24 16.28 10.96
CA GLU A 96 4.08 16.12 10.05
C GLU A 96 4.02 14.74 9.38
N ILE A 97 5.18 14.18 9.01
CA ILE A 97 5.26 12.82 8.46
C ILE A 97 4.82 11.79 9.51
N ARG A 98 5.32 11.92 10.74
CA ARG A 98 4.95 11.03 11.85
C ARG A 98 3.44 11.10 12.15
N ASP A 99 2.89 12.30 12.20
CA ASP A 99 1.47 12.51 12.43
C ASP A 99 0.60 11.95 11.29
N ALA A 100 1.07 12.07 10.04
CA ALA A 100 0.38 11.55 8.87
C ALA A 100 0.38 10.02 8.85
N VAL A 101 1.50 9.37 9.15
CA VAL A 101 1.60 7.91 9.23
C VAL A 101 0.79 7.40 10.43
N GLY A 102 0.92 8.05 11.59
CA GLY A 102 0.28 7.63 12.84
C GLY A 102 0.85 6.34 13.42
N ASP A 103 0.42 6.02 14.62
CA ASP A 103 0.75 4.77 15.28
C ASP A 103 -0.39 3.74 15.10
N LEU A 104 -0.03 2.47 15.06
CA LEU A 104 -0.99 1.37 15.14
C LEU A 104 -1.41 1.15 16.60
N SER A 105 -2.68 0.80 16.82
CA SER A 105 -3.12 0.27 18.10
C SER A 105 -2.63 -1.17 18.29
N ASP A 106 -2.66 -1.66 19.53
CA ASP A 106 -2.30 -3.05 19.85
C ASP A 106 -3.14 -4.07 19.06
N GLU A 107 -4.40 -3.76 18.76
CA GLU A 107 -5.28 -4.57 17.94
C GLU A 107 -4.84 -4.57 16.47
N GLU A 108 -4.50 -3.41 15.93
CA GLU A 108 -4.02 -3.28 14.55
C GLU A 108 -2.65 -3.97 14.37
N GLU A 109 -1.74 -3.84 15.31
CA GLU A 109 -0.47 -4.59 15.29
C GLU A 109 -0.70 -6.09 15.27
N ARG A 110 -1.58 -6.62 16.16
CA ARG A 110 -1.93 -8.03 16.17
C ARG A 110 -2.62 -8.48 14.89
N ALA A 111 -3.48 -7.64 14.32
CA ALA A 111 -4.11 -7.92 13.05
C ALA A 111 -3.07 -8.10 11.93
N ARG A 112 -2.08 -7.24 11.86
CA ARG A 112 -0.99 -7.33 10.88
C ARG A 112 -0.11 -8.56 11.09
N LEU A 113 0.13 -8.96 12.35
CA LEU A 113 0.81 -10.23 12.63
C LEU A 113 -0.01 -11.44 12.12
N HIS A 114 -1.33 -11.44 12.33
CA HIS A 114 -2.20 -12.48 11.78
C HIS A 114 -2.20 -12.49 10.26
N PHE A 115 -2.17 -11.33 9.60
CA PHE A 115 -2.04 -11.24 8.15
C PHE A 115 -0.73 -11.90 7.66
N ARG A 116 0.41 -11.62 8.30
CA ARG A 116 1.71 -12.25 7.97
C ARG A 116 1.70 -13.75 8.22
N ILE A 117 1.09 -14.22 9.32
CA ILE A 117 0.92 -15.66 9.61
C ILE A 117 0.08 -16.32 8.51
N ALA A 118 -0.99 -15.67 8.06
CA ALA A 118 -1.83 -16.18 6.99
C ALA A 118 -1.05 -16.37 5.68
N ASN A 119 -0.22 -15.39 5.30
CA ASN A 119 0.66 -15.50 4.12
C ASN A 119 1.62 -16.68 4.24
N GLU A 120 2.27 -16.86 5.37
CA GLU A 120 3.18 -17.99 5.60
C GLU A 120 2.45 -19.33 5.55
N LEU A 121 1.24 -19.44 6.11
CA LEU A 121 0.44 -20.67 6.02
C LEU A 121 0.01 -20.96 4.59
N ARG A 122 -0.36 -19.94 3.81
CA ARG A 122 -0.65 -20.06 2.39
C ARG A 122 0.55 -20.66 1.61
N HIS A 123 1.75 -20.15 1.84
CA HIS A 123 2.97 -20.71 1.24
C HIS A 123 3.24 -22.16 1.60
N ARG A 124 2.83 -22.58 2.79
CA ARG A 124 2.95 -23.98 3.24
C ARG A 124 1.82 -24.88 2.74
N GLY A 125 0.84 -24.32 2.02
CA GLY A 125 -0.33 -25.05 1.53
C GLY A 125 -1.41 -25.31 2.60
N ASP A 126 -1.32 -24.66 3.78
CA ASP A 126 -2.40 -24.71 4.79
C ASP A 126 -3.42 -23.58 4.52
N GLU A 127 -4.22 -23.79 3.47
CA GLU A 127 -5.26 -22.82 3.06
C GLU A 127 -6.29 -22.57 4.19
N ALA A 128 -6.65 -23.62 4.95
CA ALA A 128 -7.59 -23.48 6.05
C ALA A 128 -7.02 -22.65 7.21
N GLY A 129 -5.73 -22.84 7.51
CA GLY A 129 -5.01 -22.03 8.49
C GLY A 129 -4.86 -20.60 8.04
N ALA A 130 -4.54 -20.37 6.77
CA ALA A 130 -4.44 -19.04 6.15
C ALA A 130 -5.78 -18.30 6.27
N ALA A 131 -6.89 -18.92 5.83
CA ALA A 131 -8.22 -18.31 5.87
C ALA A 131 -8.64 -17.93 7.30
N ARG A 132 -8.36 -18.79 8.29
CA ARG A 132 -8.65 -18.47 9.72
C ARG A 132 -7.86 -17.23 10.18
N ASN A 133 -6.60 -17.10 9.77
CA ASN A 133 -5.75 -15.98 10.18
C ASN A 133 -6.11 -14.68 9.46
N TYR A 134 -6.47 -14.72 8.16
CA TYR A 134 -7.04 -13.54 7.46
C TYR A 134 -8.36 -13.10 8.13
N GLY A 135 -9.25 -14.05 8.49
CA GLY A 135 -10.46 -13.76 9.23
C GLY A 135 -10.16 -13.08 10.56
N ARG A 136 -9.20 -13.62 11.32
CA ARG A 136 -8.80 -13.04 12.62
C ARG A 136 -8.20 -11.65 12.49
N ALA A 137 -7.38 -11.40 11.47
CA ALA A 137 -6.87 -10.07 11.15
C ALA A 137 -8.02 -9.09 10.91
N GLY A 138 -9.02 -9.49 10.12
CA GLY A 138 -10.20 -8.67 9.85
C GLY A 138 -11.07 -8.40 11.07
N GLU A 139 -11.17 -9.34 12.04
CA GLU A 139 -11.89 -9.13 13.30
C GLU A 139 -11.19 -8.12 14.21
N LEU A 140 -9.85 -8.20 14.30
CA LEU A 140 -9.04 -7.31 15.14
C LEU A 140 -8.97 -5.89 14.59
N ALA A 141 -8.85 -5.74 13.28
CA ALA A 141 -8.77 -4.45 12.61
C ALA A 141 -9.72 -4.39 11.40
N PRO A 142 -11.05 -4.32 11.63
CA PRO A 142 -12.05 -4.38 10.56
C PRO A 142 -11.94 -3.24 9.56
N HIS A 143 -11.35 -2.13 9.96
CA HIS A 143 -11.18 -0.93 9.15
C HIS A 143 -9.72 -0.63 8.77
N ASP A 144 -8.77 -1.53 9.03
CA ASP A 144 -7.42 -1.43 8.47
C ASP A 144 -7.46 -1.77 6.98
N TRP A 145 -7.65 -0.72 6.17
CA TRP A 145 -7.82 -0.83 4.73
C TRP A 145 -6.63 -1.51 4.05
N THR A 146 -5.43 -1.33 4.58
CA THR A 146 -4.19 -1.94 4.04
C THR A 146 -4.31 -3.45 3.96
N ILE A 147 -4.48 -4.12 5.11
CA ILE A 147 -4.53 -5.58 5.15
C ILE A 147 -5.87 -6.14 4.68
N ARG A 148 -6.97 -5.40 4.85
CA ARG A 148 -8.29 -5.84 4.39
C ARG A 148 -8.36 -5.95 2.88
N ARG A 149 -7.84 -4.93 2.17
CA ARG A 149 -7.76 -4.95 0.71
C ARG A 149 -6.77 -5.99 0.20
N ALA A 150 -5.55 -6.03 0.80
CA ALA A 150 -4.51 -6.97 0.40
C ALA A 150 -4.95 -8.44 0.54
N SER A 151 -5.77 -8.75 1.55
CA SER A 151 -6.24 -10.12 1.78
C SER A 151 -7.23 -10.64 0.72
N LEU A 152 -7.87 -9.78 -0.09
CA LEU A 152 -8.83 -10.22 -1.09
C LEU A 152 -8.20 -11.11 -2.17
N PRO A 153 -7.21 -10.63 -2.96
CA PRO A 153 -6.58 -11.48 -3.97
C PRO A 153 -5.86 -12.68 -3.35
N LEU A 154 -5.26 -12.54 -2.17
CA LEU A 154 -4.57 -13.63 -1.48
C LEU A 154 -5.51 -14.78 -1.04
N GLN A 155 -6.82 -14.51 -1.00
CA GLN A 155 -7.87 -15.50 -0.75
C GLN A 155 -8.63 -15.89 -2.03
N GLY A 156 -8.16 -15.45 -3.21
CA GLY A 156 -8.79 -15.74 -4.49
C GLY A 156 -10.07 -14.92 -4.75
N GLU A 157 -10.27 -13.83 -4.01
CA GLU A 157 -11.38 -12.90 -4.24
C GLU A 157 -11.00 -11.84 -5.28
N ASP A 158 -12.00 -11.34 -6.00
CA ASP A 158 -11.81 -10.23 -6.95
C ASP A 158 -11.37 -8.96 -6.18
N PRO A 159 -10.18 -8.40 -6.48
CA PRO A 159 -9.67 -7.20 -5.84
C PRO A 159 -10.49 -5.92 -6.13
N PHE A 160 -11.47 -6.00 -7.04
CA PHE A 160 -12.43 -4.94 -7.37
C PHE A 160 -13.89 -5.43 -7.36
N GLY A 161 -14.15 -6.57 -6.71
CA GLY A 161 -15.49 -7.15 -6.56
C GLY A 161 -16.33 -6.49 -5.47
N ASP A 162 -17.50 -7.05 -5.21
CA ASP A 162 -18.48 -6.52 -4.24
C ASP A 162 -17.87 -6.38 -2.83
N ASN A 163 -17.02 -7.33 -2.40
CA ASN A 163 -16.34 -7.28 -1.12
C ASN A 163 -15.38 -6.09 -1.00
N TYR A 164 -14.67 -5.76 -2.08
CA TYR A 164 -13.83 -4.57 -2.12
C TYR A 164 -14.65 -3.30 -1.85
N PHE A 165 -15.74 -3.09 -2.59
CA PHE A 165 -16.57 -1.88 -2.44
C PHE A 165 -17.23 -1.80 -1.07
N ARG A 166 -17.67 -2.92 -0.52
CA ARG A 166 -18.22 -3.00 0.84
C ARG A 166 -17.20 -2.58 1.88
N LEU A 167 -15.99 -3.17 1.85
CA LEU A 167 -14.90 -2.88 2.79
C LEU A 167 -14.41 -1.43 2.66
N ALA A 168 -14.31 -0.91 1.43
CA ALA A 168 -13.93 0.49 1.19
C ALA A 168 -14.92 1.46 1.84
N LYS A 169 -16.22 1.21 1.66
CA LYS A 169 -17.28 2.02 2.25
C LYS A 169 -17.30 1.94 3.78
N GLU A 170 -17.04 0.77 4.35
CA GLU A 170 -16.93 0.58 5.81
C GLU A 170 -15.74 1.33 6.39
N ALA A 171 -14.57 1.27 5.73
CA ALA A 171 -13.38 2.01 6.13
C ALA A 171 -13.58 3.53 6.04
N GLU A 172 -14.18 4.01 4.96
CA GLU A 172 -14.54 5.43 4.78
C GLU A 172 -15.48 5.91 5.89
N ALA A 173 -16.55 5.15 6.17
CA ALA A 173 -17.51 5.47 7.22
C ALA A 173 -16.86 5.50 8.63
N ALA A 174 -15.80 4.73 8.84
CA ALA A 174 -14.98 4.74 10.06
C ALA A 174 -13.92 5.86 10.08
N GLY A 175 -13.89 6.72 9.05
CA GLY A 175 -12.93 7.83 8.96
C GLY A 175 -11.49 7.40 8.67
N ARG A 176 -11.30 6.21 8.10
CA ARG A 176 -9.96 5.74 7.71
C ARG A 176 -9.55 6.35 6.38
N PRO A 177 -8.29 6.77 6.23
CA PRO A 177 -7.80 7.33 4.98
C PRO A 177 -7.72 6.26 3.90
N TYR A 178 -8.20 6.59 2.70
CA TYR A 178 -8.18 5.68 1.55
C TYR A 178 -6.77 5.26 1.14
N HIS A 179 -5.78 6.13 1.32
CA HIS A 179 -4.38 5.88 0.97
C HIS A 179 -3.50 5.46 2.16
N GLY A 180 -4.09 5.05 3.29
CA GLY A 180 -3.35 4.63 4.48
C GLY A 180 -2.67 5.77 5.25
N VAL A 181 -2.70 7.01 4.73
CA VAL A 181 -2.09 8.20 5.33
C VAL A 181 -3.13 9.31 5.45
N ARG A 182 -3.18 9.95 6.62
CA ARG A 182 -4.15 11.03 6.88
C ARG A 182 -3.81 12.29 6.09
N GLY A 183 -4.84 12.90 5.49
CA GLY A 183 -4.69 14.17 4.78
C GLY A 183 -4.26 14.09 3.32
N TYR A 184 -4.26 12.90 2.73
CA TYR A 184 -3.93 12.66 1.32
C TYR A 184 -4.97 11.79 0.62
#